data_91bdc850707dc4dcd2992c6b127267f6
#
_entry.id   91bdc850707dc4dcd2992c6b127267f6
#
_cell.length_a   1.000
_cell.length_b   1.000
_cell.length_c   1.000
_cell.angle_alpha   90.00
_cell.angle_beta   90.00
_cell.angle_gamma   90.00
#
_symmetry.space_group_name_H-M   'P 1'
#
loop_
_entity.id
_entity.type
_entity.pdbx_description
1 polymer ?
#
loop_
_entity_poly.entity_id
_entity_poly.type
_entity_poly.pdbx_seq_one_letter_code
_entity_poly.pdbx_strand_id
1 'polypeptide(L)'
;METLTDMIAGFLAGLSPGTRAVYRSVVSRWLRWCADNGIDMLRAKRTHIEVFAAYDGGMRPAAKNTVCRNLSIVCCLYRYLCEEGYIDCDPGEHVRRPRLYGHSDGTYLTRDQAVAFLAEARHMDAQTDALCSLLLLTGARIGEALGLDVEDCHLDDGRPWVRFDRKGDWSQRVAVPSDAAKALARHLGRRKHGPVFRDSSGVRLRHQRAVGIVSSVALRIGVPSISPHSLRRTFCTLSRDAGVPDRDIMAAGGLNSPQMLDYYDMSRRGLNGKAGDGLQDYLGKED
;
A
#
# COMPACT_ATOMS: atom_id res chain seq x y z
N MET A 1 21.84 -13.30 32.43
CA MET A 1 22.35 -13.20 31.05
C MET A 1 21.14 -13.26 30.14
N GLU A 2 20.83 -12.15 29.46
CA GLU A 2 19.68 -12.11 28.53
C GLU A 2 19.88 -13.12 27.41
N THR A 3 18.81 -13.79 27.07
CA THR A 3 18.81 -14.76 25.98
C THR A 3 18.62 -14.06 24.63
N LEU A 4 19.02 -14.69 23.54
CA LEU A 4 18.74 -14.19 22.18
C LEU A 4 17.23 -13.92 21.98
N THR A 5 16.38 -14.74 22.60
CA THR A 5 14.93 -14.57 22.57
C THR A 5 14.50 -13.25 23.22
N ASP A 6 15.09 -12.88 24.33
CA ASP A 6 14.79 -11.64 25.06
C ASP A 6 15.22 -10.42 24.23
N MET A 7 16.42 -10.44 23.62
CA MET A 7 16.91 -9.40 22.73
C MET A 7 15.96 -9.16 21.54
N ILE A 8 15.49 -10.23 20.88
CA ILE A 8 14.56 -10.15 19.77
C ILE A 8 13.17 -9.67 20.23
N ALA A 9 12.73 -10.10 21.41
CA ALA A 9 11.47 -9.63 21.99
C ALA A 9 11.51 -8.12 22.27
N GLY A 10 12.62 -7.61 22.84
CA GLY A 10 12.86 -6.19 23.06
C GLY A 10 12.83 -5.40 21.76
N PHE A 11 13.57 -5.83 20.74
CA PHE A 11 13.54 -5.21 19.41
C PHE A 11 12.14 -5.11 18.82
N LEU A 12 11.34 -6.16 18.95
CA LEU A 12 9.99 -6.20 18.38
C LEU A 12 8.94 -5.42 19.21
N ALA A 13 9.19 -5.21 20.49
CA ALA A 13 8.22 -4.59 21.41
C ALA A 13 7.87 -3.15 21.02
N GLY A 14 8.85 -2.35 20.61
CA GLY A 14 8.66 -0.95 20.18
C GLY A 14 7.94 -0.76 18.84
N LEU A 15 7.60 -1.84 18.11
CA LEU A 15 7.02 -1.76 16.79
C LEU A 15 5.48 -1.84 16.85
N SER A 16 4.80 -1.09 15.97
CA SER A 16 3.34 -1.21 15.79
C SER A 16 2.94 -2.65 15.38
N PRO A 17 1.72 -3.13 15.68
CA PRO A 17 1.32 -4.52 15.44
C PRO A 17 1.55 -5.00 14.00
N GLY A 18 1.20 -4.18 12.99
CA GLY A 18 1.40 -4.53 11.58
C GLY A 18 2.88 -4.60 11.19
N THR A 19 3.69 -3.64 11.64
CA THR A 19 5.15 -3.61 11.41
C THR A 19 5.81 -4.78 12.11
N ARG A 20 5.43 -5.06 13.35
CA ARG A 20 5.95 -6.17 14.17
C ARG A 20 5.79 -7.52 13.48
N ALA A 21 4.64 -7.79 12.84
CA ALA A 21 4.42 -9.05 12.13
C ALA A 21 5.39 -9.24 10.96
N VAL A 22 5.64 -8.20 10.17
CA VAL A 22 6.58 -8.22 9.03
C VAL A 22 8.02 -8.38 9.53
N TYR A 23 8.41 -7.61 10.54
CA TYR A 23 9.75 -7.67 11.13
C TYR A 23 10.02 -9.04 11.72
N ARG A 24 9.09 -9.58 12.51
CA ARG A 24 9.19 -10.94 13.06
C ARG A 24 9.42 -11.99 11.98
N SER A 25 8.68 -11.91 10.89
CA SER A 25 8.83 -12.84 9.76
C SER A 25 10.24 -12.80 9.16
N VAL A 26 10.79 -11.60 8.90
CA VAL A 26 12.13 -11.46 8.33
C VAL A 26 13.21 -11.88 9.33
N VAL A 27 13.10 -11.44 10.58
CA VAL A 27 14.05 -11.81 11.64
C VAL A 27 14.07 -13.31 11.87
N SER A 28 12.89 -13.97 11.90
CA SER A 28 12.85 -15.44 12.04
C SER A 28 13.52 -16.17 10.88
N ARG A 29 13.41 -15.65 9.64
CA ARG A 29 14.14 -16.22 8.48
C ARG A 29 15.63 -15.97 8.58
N TRP A 30 16.03 -14.77 9.01
CA TRP A 30 17.45 -14.44 9.25
C TRP A 30 18.09 -15.36 10.27
N LEU A 31 17.45 -15.55 11.43
CA LEU A 31 17.96 -16.44 12.49
C LEU A 31 18.09 -17.89 12.01
N ARG A 32 17.09 -18.38 11.30
CA ARG A 32 17.13 -19.73 10.70
C ARG A 32 18.29 -19.85 9.71
N TRP A 33 18.42 -18.87 8.81
CA TRP A 33 19.49 -18.87 7.83
C TRP A 33 20.88 -18.83 8.49
N CYS A 34 21.07 -18.06 9.54
CA CYS A 34 22.30 -18.07 10.32
C CYS A 34 22.59 -19.47 10.91
N ALA A 35 21.58 -20.09 11.53
CA ALA A 35 21.72 -21.42 12.11
C ALA A 35 22.08 -22.47 11.04
N ASP A 36 21.38 -22.46 9.90
CA ASP A 36 21.59 -23.39 8.79
C ASP A 36 22.99 -23.25 8.16
N ASN A 37 23.63 -22.07 8.29
CA ASN A 37 24.98 -21.80 7.76
C ASN A 37 26.08 -21.77 8.86
N GLY A 38 25.76 -22.18 10.09
CA GLY A 38 26.73 -22.21 11.20
C GLY A 38 27.25 -20.83 11.61
N ILE A 39 26.46 -19.79 11.39
CA ILE A 39 26.82 -18.40 11.71
C ILE A 39 26.25 -18.03 13.08
N ASP A 40 27.11 -17.63 13.99
CA ASP A 40 26.69 -16.95 15.21
C ASP A 40 26.11 -15.58 14.81
N MET A 41 24.81 -15.37 15.07
CA MET A 41 24.09 -14.16 14.70
C MET A 41 24.74 -12.90 15.32
N LEU A 42 25.24 -12.97 16.56
CA LEU A 42 25.91 -11.84 17.24
C LEU A 42 27.30 -11.52 16.66
N ARG A 43 27.86 -12.43 15.85
CA ARG A 43 29.15 -12.26 15.16
C ARG A 43 28.97 -12.20 13.62
N ALA A 44 27.77 -12.00 13.16
CA ALA A 44 27.51 -11.89 11.73
C ALA A 44 28.23 -10.68 11.12
N LYS A 45 28.67 -10.83 9.87
CA LYS A 45 29.37 -9.79 9.11
C LYS A 45 28.43 -9.17 8.08
N ARG A 46 28.79 -7.98 7.57
CA ARG A 46 28.07 -7.30 6.47
C ARG A 46 27.76 -8.24 5.31
N THR A 47 28.73 -9.04 4.89
CA THR A 47 28.58 -10.00 3.78
C THR A 47 27.48 -11.03 4.04
N HIS A 48 27.30 -11.48 5.27
CA HIS A 48 26.22 -12.41 5.63
C HIS A 48 24.83 -11.76 5.46
N ILE A 49 24.72 -10.49 5.87
CA ILE A 49 23.47 -9.71 5.70
C ILE A 49 23.15 -9.51 4.21
N GLU A 50 24.15 -9.15 3.41
CA GLU A 50 24.00 -8.93 1.97
C GLU A 50 23.62 -10.23 1.24
N VAL A 51 24.25 -11.36 1.57
CA VAL A 51 23.91 -12.67 0.97
C VAL A 51 22.50 -13.11 1.37
N PHE A 52 22.16 -13.06 2.66
CA PHE A 52 20.80 -13.37 3.10
C PHE A 52 19.75 -12.54 2.37
N ALA A 53 19.97 -11.23 2.27
CA ALA A 53 19.02 -10.33 1.65
C ALA A 53 18.87 -10.59 0.14
N ALA A 54 19.98 -10.87 -0.54
CA ALA A 54 20.01 -11.14 -1.98
C ALA A 54 19.21 -12.39 -2.38
N TYR A 55 19.13 -13.37 -1.48
CA TYR A 55 18.46 -14.66 -1.73
C TYR A 55 17.25 -14.91 -0.83
N ASP A 56 16.91 -13.96 0.06
CA ASP A 56 15.83 -14.09 1.06
C ASP A 56 15.92 -15.38 1.89
N GLY A 57 17.14 -15.83 2.17
CA GLY A 57 17.43 -17.10 2.82
C GLY A 57 17.19 -18.35 1.97
N GLY A 58 16.93 -18.20 0.66
CA GLY A 58 16.71 -19.29 -0.29
C GLY A 58 17.84 -19.46 -1.30
N MET A 59 17.59 -20.25 -2.34
CA MET A 59 18.56 -20.53 -3.41
C MET A 59 18.39 -19.64 -4.65
N ARG A 60 17.27 -18.92 -4.78
CA ARG A 60 16.97 -18.06 -5.93
C ARG A 60 17.12 -16.58 -5.55
N PRO A 61 17.65 -15.75 -6.48
CA PRO A 61 17.74 -14.33 -6.24
C PRO A 61 16.37 -13.72 -5.91
N ALA A 62 16.34 -12.89 -4.87
CA ALA A 62 15.13 -12.18 -4.45
C ALA A 62 14.88 -10.95 -5.34
N ALA A 63 13.62 -10.56 -5.49
CA ALA A 63 13.26 -9.31 -6.15
C ALA A 63 13.87 -8.11 -5.41
N LYS A 64 14.28 -7.06 -6.14
CA LYS A 64 14.94 -5.86 -5.56
C LYS A 64 14.21 -5.26 -4.36
N ASN A 65 12.87 -5.19 -4.41
CA ASN A 65 12.06 -4.70 -3.29
C ASN A 65 12.15 -5.60 -2.05
N THR A 66 12.23 -6.92 -2.26
CA THR A 66 12.43 -7.90 -1.18
C THR A 66 13.82 -7.73 -0.57
N VAL A 67 14.85 -7.59 -1.40
CA VAL A 67 16.23 -7.31 -0.95
C VAL A 67 16.26 -6.05 -0.08
N CYS A 68 15.72 -4.93 -0.56
CA CYS A 68 15.70 -3.66 0.18
C CYS A 68 14.93 -3.78 1.51
N ARG A 69 13.80 -4.49 1.52
CA ARG A 69 13.03 -4.73 2.74
C ARG A 69 13.82 -5.56 3.75
N ASN A 70 14.43 -6.66 3.32
CA ASN A 70 15.22 -7.53 4.18
C ASN A 70 16.42 -6.79 4.76
N LEU A 71 17.18 -6.06 3.92
CA LEU A 71 18.27 -5.21 4.37
C LEU A 71 17.81 -4.19 5.41
N SER A 72 16.69 -3.51 5.16
CA SER A 72 16.17 -2.51 6.09
C SER A 72 15.84 -3.10 7.46
N ILE A 73 15.24 -4.29 7.50
CA ILE A 73 14.83 -4.93 8.75
C ILE A 73 16.02 -5.50 9.49
N VAL A 74 16.93 -6.21 8.80
CA VAL A 74 18.10 -6.81 9.44
C VAL A 74 19.08 -5.74 9.91
N CYS A 75 19.33 -4.69 9.13
CA CYS A 75 20.17 -3.57 9.59
C CYS A 75 19.52 -2.82 10.77
N CYS A 76 18.18 -2.70 10.82
CA CYS A 76 17.49 -2.11 11.97
C CYS A 76 17.68 -2.96 13.24
N LEU A 77 17.64 -4.29 13.11
CA LEU A 77 17.95 -5.20 14.22
C LEU A 77 19.37 -5.01 14.73
N TYR A 78 20.37 -5.00 13.84
CA TYR A 78 21.77 -4.84 14.27
C TYR A 78 22.06 -3.48 14.87
N ARG A 79 21.45 -2.41 14.38
CA ARG A 79 21.53 -1.10 15.01
C ARG A 79 20.99 -1.15 16.44
N TYR A 80 19.81 -1.74 16.65
CA TYR A 80 19.25 -1.93 17.98
C TYR A 80 20.20 -2.73 18.90
N LEU A 81 20.75 -3.85 18.41
CA LEU A 81 21.67 -4.67 19.20
C LEU A 81 22.95 -3.90 19.57
N CYS A 82 23.45 -3.03 18.71
CA CYS A 82 24.61 -2.19 18.98
C CYS A 82 24.26 -1.06 19.99
N GLU A 83 23.11 -0.41 19.84
CA GLU A 83 22.63 0.65 20.73
C GLU A 83 22.39 0.13 22.16
N GLU A 84 21.91 -1.11 22.30
CA GLU A 84 21.70 -1.79 23.59
C GLU A 84 22.99 -2.45 24.16
N GLY A 85 24.10 -2.37 23.43
CA GLY A 85 25.39 -2.92 23.89
C GLY A 85 25.52 -4.44 23.81
N TYR A 86 24.65 -5.12 23.06
CA TYR A 86 24.76 -6.57 22.83
C TYR A 86 25.88 -6.95 21.85
N ILE A 87 26.31 -6.01 21.02
CA ILE A 87 27.43 -6.12 20.08
C ILE A 87 28.23 -4.82 20.07
N ASP A 88 29.52 -4.89 19.79
CA ASP A 88 30.43 -3.74 19.82
C ASP A 88 30.32 -2.85 18.58
N CYS A 89 29.87 -3.39 17.44
CA CYS A 89 29.74 -2.64 16.17
C CYS A 89 28.58 -3.15 15.33
N ASP A 90 27.95 -2.24 14.58
CA ASP A 90 26.84 -2.55 13.68
C ASP A 90 27.35 -3.07 12.31
N PRO A 91 27.20 -4.36 11.99
CA PRO A 91 27.60 -4.90 10.69
C PRO A 91 26.69 -4.40 9.53
N GLY A 92 25.56 -3.77 9.85
CA GLY A 92 24.63 -3.21 8.88
C GLY A 92 24.95 -1.79 8.42
N GLU A 93 25.87 -1.08 9.10
CA GLU A 93 26.18 0.33 8.87
C GLU A 93 26.53 0.65 7.41
N HIS A 94 27.38 -0.17 6.80
CA HIS A 94 27.91 0.04 5.45
C HIS A 94 27.30 -0.91 4.39
N VAL A 95 26.12 -1.48 4.66
CA VAL A 95 25.42 -2.36 3.72
C VAL A 95 24.94 -1.57 2.50
N ARG A 96 25.30 -2.06 1.32
CA ARG A 96 24.87 -1.45 0.04
C ARG A 96 23.43 -1.84 -0.28
N ARG A 97 22.60 -0.84 -0.54
CA ARG A 97 21.20 -1.05 -0.96
C ARG A 97 21.06 -0.93 -2.47
N PRO A 98 20.31 -1.85 -3.11
CA PRO A 98 19.99 -1.69 -4.52
C PRO A 98 19.25 -0.37 -4.76
N ARG A 99 19.60 0.33 -5.83
CA ARG A 99 18.81 1.49 -6.25
C ARG A 99 17.44 1.01 -6.74
N LEU A 100 16.40 1.43 -6.07
CA LEU A 100 15.03 1.29 -6.56
C LEU A 100 14.79 2.47 -7.50
N TYR A 101 14.49 2.20 -8.74
CA TYR A 101 14.00 3.23 -9.64
C TYR A 101 12.63 3.66 -9.13
N GLY A 102 12.37 4.98 -9.07
CA GLY A 102 11.18 5.58 -8.49
C GLY A 102 9.87 5.30 -9.24
N HIS A 103 9.81 4.23 -10.04
CA HIS A 103 8.63 3.82 -10.77
C HIS A 103 8.11 2.49 -10.25
N SER A 104 6.82 2.43 -10.02
CA SER A 104 6.14 1.19 -9.69
C SER A 104 5.91 0.37 -10.96
N ASP A 105 6.34 -0.89 -10.99
CA ASP A 105 5.98 -1.84 -12.06
C ASP A 105 4.56 -2.41 -11.88
N GLY A 106 3.76 -1.82 -11.04
CA GLY A 106 2.41 -2.28 -10.74
C GLY A 106 1.41 -1.96 -11.86
N THR A 107 0.33 -2.71 -11.87
CA THR A 107 -0.80 -2.55 -12.78
C THR A 107 -1.73 -1.42 -12.33
N TYR A 108 -2.43 -0.82 -13.28
CA TYR A 108 -3.53 0.12 -13.06
C TYR A 108 -4.59 -0.13 -14.15
N LEU A 109 -5.80 0.43 -13.97
CA LEU A 109 -6.88 0.36 -14.94
C LEU A 109 -6.80 1.55 -15.91
N THR A 110 -6.98 1.29 -17.20
CA THR A 110 -7.30 2.36 -18.15
C THR A 110 -8.65 3.00 -17.81
N ARG A 111 -8.99 4.13 -18.42
CA ARG A 111 -10.29 4.80 -18.23
C ARG A 111 -11.45 3.84 -18.49
N ASP A 112 -11.44 3.14 -19.63
CA ASP A 112 -12.53 2.24 -20.01
C ASP A 112 -12.62 1.02 -19.10
N GLN A 113 -11.46 0.47 -18.67
CA GLN A 113 -11.42 -0.59 -17.69
C GLN A 113 -11.92 -0.14 -16.31
N ALA A 114 -11.65 1.11 -15.90
CA ALA A 114 -12.17 1.65 -14.64
C ALA A 114 -13.69 1.81 -14.67
N VAL A 115 -14.25 2.26 -15.81
CA VAL A 115 -15.71 2.31 -16.03
C VAL A 115 -16.32 0.91 -15.97
N ALA A 116 -15.74 -0.06 -16.69
CA ALA A 116 -16.20 -1.45 -16.67
C ALA A 116 -16.09 -2.07 -15.26
N PHE A 117 -15.02 -1.77 -14.54
CA PHE A 117 -14.81 -2.25 -13.17
C PHE A 117 -15.90 -1.77 -12.21
N LEU A 118 -16.26 -0.49 -12.24
CA LEU A 118 -17.33 0.05 -11.40
C LEU A 118 -18.71 -0.49 -11.81
N ALA A 119 -18.95 -0.66 -13.11
CA ALA A 119 -20.19 -1.25 -13.59
C ALA A 119 -20.35 -2.70 -13.11
N GLU A 120 -19.31 -3.51 -13.24
CA GLU A 120 -19.32 -4.90 -12.78
C GLU A 120 -19.47 -5.01 -11.25
N ALA A 121 -18.75 -4.18 -10.48
CA ALA A 121 -18.90 -4.13 -9.03
C ALA A 121 -20.34 -3.85 -8.60
N ARG A 122 -21.03 -2.94 -9.29
CA ARG A 122 -22.44 -2.59 -9.06
C ARG A 122 -23.39 -3.75 -9.37
N HIS A 123 -23.07 -4.57 -10.37
CA HIS A 123 -23.85 -5.77 -10.71
C HIS A 123 -23.71 -6.89 -9.69
N MET A 124 -22.60 -6.99 -9.01
CA MET A 124 -22.36 -8.09 -8.07
C MET A 124 -23.22 -7.98 -6.81
N ASP A 125 -22.98 -6.98 -5.99
CA ASP A 125 -23.74 -6.72 -4.76
C ASP A 125 -23.41 -5.33 -4.18
N ALA A 126 -24.24 -4.87 -3.23
CA ALA A 126 -24.11 -3.53 -2.66
C ALA A 126 -22.79 -3.32 -1.87
N GLN A 127 -22.23 -4.34 -1.21
CA GLN A 127 -20.97 -4.24 -0.49
C GLN A 127 -19.79 -4.13 -1.45
N THR A 128 -19.81 -4.94 -2.50
CA THR A 128 -18.80 -4.92 -3.57
C THR A 128 -18.78 -3.56 -4.27
N ASP A 129 -19.96 -3.03 -4.66
CA ASP A 129 -20.08 -1.70 -5.26
C ASP A 129 -19.54 -0.61 -4.34
N ALA A 130 -19.96 -0.60 -3.07
CA ALA A 130 -19.51 0.40 -2.09
C ALA A 130 -17.99 0.36 -1.87
N LEU A 131 -17.41 -0.84 -1.69
CA LEU A 131 -15.98 -1.01 -1.45
C LEU A 131 -15.16 -0.58 -2.68
N CYS A 132 -15.52 -1.06 -3.87
CA CYS A 132 -14.80 -0.78 -5.11
C CYS A 132 -14.91 0.71 -5.49
N SER A 133 -16.10 1.31 -5.37
CA SER A 133 -16.33 2.72 -5.65
C SER A 133 -15.56 3.61 -4.66
N LEU A 134 -15.57 3.30 -3.36
CA LEU A 134 -14.81 4.05 -2.35
C LEU A 134 -13.31 4.00 -2.64
N LEU A 135 -12.75 2.80 -2.87
CA LEU A 135 -11.32 2.64 -3.12
C LEU A 135 -10.86 3.35 -4.40
N LEU A 136 -11.63 3.21 -5.49
CA LEU A 136 -11.25 3.77 -6.79
C LEU A 136 -11.44 5.29 -6.83
N LEU A 137 -12.53 5.81 -6.27
CA LEU A 137 -12.89 7.23 -6.43
C LEU A 137 -12.33 8.15 -5.34
N THR A 138 -11.75 7.59 -4.26
CA THR A 138 -11.07 8.39 -3.23
C THR A 138 -9.58 8.09 -3.14
N GLY A 139 -9.11 7.01 -3.78
CA GLY A 139 -7.73 6.56 -3.67
C GLY A 139 -7.35 6.07 -2.27
N ALA A 140 -8.32 5.79 -1.39
CA ALA A 140 -8.08 5.34 -0.02
C ALA A 140 -7.28 4.03 0.01
N ARG A 141 -6.47 3.86 1.07
CA ARG A 141 -5.84 2.57 1.32
C ARG A 141 -6.90 1.58 1.79
N ILE A 142 -6.76 0.31 1.39
CA ILE A 142 -7.72 -0.72 1.79
C ILE A 142 -7.90 -0.79 3.33
N GLY A 143 -6.83 -0.60 4.10
CA GLY A 143 -6.92 -0.59 5.56
C GLY A 143 -7.74 0.60 6.09
N GLU A 144 -7.65 1.77 5.45
CA GLU A 144 -8.45 2.95 5.78
C GLU A 144 -9.93 2.69 5.48
N ALA A 145 -10.24 2.14 4.31
CA ALA A 145 -11.61 1.79 3.95
C ALA A 145 -12.21 0.73 4.90
N LEU A 146 -11.45 -0.31 5.22
CA LEU A 146 -11.91 -1.36 6.14
C LEU A 146 -12.01 -0.89 7.60
N GLY A 147 -11.26 0.15 7.98
CA GLY A 147 -11.33 0.77 9.30
C GLY A 147 -12.61 1.54 9.57
N LEU A 148 -13.32 1.99 8.53
CA LEU A 148 -14.52 2.82 8.67
C LEU A 148 -15.61 2.13 9.50
N ASP A 149 -16.19 2.92 10.39
CA ASP A 149 -17.47 2.64 11.00
C ASP A 149 -18.57 3.51 10.36
N VAL A 150 -19.82 3.13 10.55
CA VAL A 150 -20.97 3.86 9.96
C VAL A 150 -20.99 5.33 10.42
N GLU A 151 -20.57 5.57 11.66
CA GLU A 151 -20.45 6.89 12.28
C GLU A 151 -19.40 7.79 11.61
N ASP A 152 -18.49 7.21 10.84
CA ASP A 152 -17.49 7.96 10.07
C ASP A 152 -18.01 8.42 8.70
N CYS A 153 -19.22 7.99 8.33
CA CYS A 153 -19.83 8.26 7.02
C CYS A 153 -20.90 9.33 7.12
N HIS A 154 -20.64 10.51 6.56
CA HIS A 154 -21.56 11.64 6.50
C HIS A 154 -22.03 11.82 5.05
N LEU A 155 -23.08 11.07 4.68
CA LEU A 155 -23.53 10.95 3.30
C LEU A 155 -24.72 11.87 2.96
N ASP A 156 -25.43 12.38 3.99
CA ASP A 156 -26.62 13.22 3.86
C ASP A 156 -26.29 14.73 3.87
N ASP A 157 -25.04 15.11 4.16
CA ASP A 157 -24.58 16.49 4.12
C ASP A 157 -24.46 16.94 2.65
N GLY A 158 -24.68 18.21 2.36
CA GLY A 158 -24.68 18.77 1.01
C GLY A 158 -23.47 18.37 0.14
N ARG A 159 -22.34 18.11 0.76
CA ARG A 159 -21.18 17.46 0.14
C ARG A 159 -20.79 16.23 0.98
N PRO A 160 -21.07 15.00 0.51
CA PRO A 160 -20.75 13.78 1.25
C PRO A 160 -19.25 13.65 1.57
N TRP A 161 -18.94 13.16 2.76
CA TRP A 161 -17.57 12.91 3.20
C TRP A 161 -17.51 11.72 4.17
N VAL A 162 -16.31 11.15 4.27
CA VAL A 162 -15.96 10.11 5.26
C VAL A 162 -14.76 10.54 6.06
N ARG A 163 -14.62 10.04 7.29
CA ARG A 163 -13.46 10.25 8.14
C ARG A 163 -12.58 9.01 8.11
N PHE A 164 -11.40 9.13 7.50
CA PHE A 164 -10.39 8.07 7.51
C PHE A 164 -9.41 8.27 8.67
N ASP A 165 -9.12 7.20 9.39
CA ASP A 165 -7.97 7.12 10.27
C ASP A 165 -6.73 6.81 9.43
N ARG A 166 -5.76 7.72 9.45
CA ARG A 166 -4.53 7.66 8.67
C ARG A 166 -3.38 7.11 9.51
N LYS A 167 -2.34 6.64 8.84
CA LYS A 167 -1.11 6.21 9.53
C LYS A 167 -0.50 7.39 10.30
N GLY A 168 -0.18 7.21 11.61
CA GLY A 168 0.36 8.25 12.49
C GLY A 168 -0.69 8.91 13.39
N ASP A 169 -1.76 8.19 13.72
CA ASP A 169 -2.80 8.56 14.70
C ASP A 169 -3.49 9.90 14.44
N TRP A 170 -3.68 10.25 13.17
CA TRP A 170 -4.48 11.39 12.77
C TRP A 170 -5.64 10.98 11.86
N SER A 171 -6.78 11.65 11.99
CA SER A 171 -7.95 11.41 11.17
C SER A 171 -8.13 12.52 10.13
N GLN A 172 -8.63 12.17 8.96
CA GLN A 172 -8.88 13.10 7.87
C GLN A 172 -10.29 12.93 7.30
N ARG A 173 -11.00 14.06 7.14
CA ARG A 173 -12.24 14.11 6.36
C ARG A 173 -11.89 14.16 4.87
N VAL A 174 -12.46 13.25 4.11
CA VAL A 174 -12.29 13.15 2.66
C VAL A 174 -13.65 13.22 1.99
N ALA A 175 -13.81 14.14 1.05
CA ALA A 175 -15.04 14.22 0.25
C ALA A 175 -15.21 12.95 -0.58
N VAL A 176 -16.43 12.43 -0.61
CA VAL A 176 -16.79 11.23 -1.37
C VAL A 176 -17.59 11.67 -2.60
N PRO A 177 -17.15 11.31 -3.82
CA PRO A 177 -17.92 11.57 -5.04
C PRO A 177 -19.31 10.95 -4.98
N SER A 178 -20.29 11.59 -5.66
CA SER A 178 -21.71 11.25 -5.55
C SER A 178 -22.01 9.77 -5.80
N ASP A 179 -21.34 9.13 -6.76
CA ASP A 179 -21.58 7.72 -7.06
C ASP A 179 -21.08 6.79 -5.97
N ALA A 180 -19.91 7.08 -5.37
CA ALA A 180 -19.42 6.33 -4.22
C ALA A 180 -20.30 6.58 -2.97
N ALA A 181 -20.78 7.80 -2.77
CA ALA A 181 -21.71 8.12 -1.69
C ALA A 181 -23.04 7.35 -1.83
N LYS A 182 -23.61 7.29 -3.04
CA LYS A 182 -24.82 6.49 -3.33
C LYS A 182 -24.59 4.99 -3.10
N ALA A 183 -23.43 4.47 -3.51
CA ALA A 183 -23.07 3.07 -3.30
C ALA A 183 -22.94 2.76 -1.80
N LEU A 184 -22.26 3.62 -1.03
CA LEU A 184 -22.17 3.52 0.42
C LEU A 184 -23.55 3.58 1.08
N ALA A 185 -24.37 4.58 0.76
CA ALA A 185 -25.72 4.73 1.33
C ALA A 185 -26.58 3.49 1.07
N ARG A 186 -26.55 2.92 -0.15
CA ARG A 186 -27.24 1.68 -0.49
C ARG A 186 -26.74 0.50 0.33
N HIS A 187 -25.41 0.38 0.52
CA HIS A 187 -24.81 -0.69 1.32
C HIS A 187 -25.12 -0.54 2.82
N LEU A 188 -25.07 0.67 3.33
CA LEU A 188 -25.37 0.95 4.75
C LEU A 188 -26.86 0.72 5.07
N GLY A 189 -27.78 1.07 4.17
CA GLY A 189 -29.20 0.98 4.41
C GLY A 189 -29.60 1.80 5.65
N ARG A 190 -30.24 1.14 6.63
CA ARG A 190 -30.68 1.78 7.88
C ARG A 190 -29.69 1.65 9.04
N ARG A 191 -28.52 1.11 8.80
CA ARG A 191 -27.49 0.93 9.85
C ARG A 191 -27.02 2.30 10.38
N LYS A 192 -26.84 2.38 11.71
CA LYS A 192 -26.39 3.60 12.39
C LYS A 192 -25.02 3.43 13.06
N HIS A 193 -24.61 2.16 13.30
CA HIS A 193 -23.40 1.84 14.06
C HIS A 193 -22.66 0.64 13.50
N GLY A 194 -21.37 0.57 13.86
CA GLY A 194 -20.49 -0.56 13.59
C GLY A 194 -19.80 -0.54 12.23
N PRO A 195 -19.07 -1.59 11.88
CA PRO A 195 -18.23 -1.60 10.68
C PRO A 195 -19.02 -1.35 9.40
N VAL A 196 -18.52 -0.45 8.54
CA VAL A 196 -19.09 -0.23 7.19
C VAL A 196 -19.07 -1.54 6.41
N PHE A 197 -17.89 -2.13 6.26
CA PHE A 197 -17.69 -3.39 5.56
C PHE A 197 -17.60 -4.55 6.54
N ARG A 198 -18.47 -5.57 6.36
CA ARG A 198 -18.61 -6.70 7.28
C ARG A 198 -18.79 -8.02 6.54
N ASP A 199 -18.43 -9.09 7.18
CA ASP A 199 -18.74 -10.45 6.68
C ASP A 199 -20.18 -10.86 7.01
N SER A 200 -20.56 -12.08 6.64
CA SER A 200 -21.89 -12.65 6.89
C SER A 200 -22.24 -12.79 8.37
N SER A 201 -21.23 -12.78 9.25
CA SER A 201 -21.40 -12.83 10.71
C SER A 201 -21.55 -11.44 11.34
N GLY A 202 -21.51 -10.36 10.54
CA GLY A 202 -21.58 -8.98 11.02
C GLY A 202 -20.25 -8.41 11.55
N VAL A 203 -19.18 -9.19 11.51
CA VAL A 203 -17.84 -8.81 11.95
C VAL A 203 -17.15 -8.00 10.84
N ARG A 204 -16.29 -7.05 11.22
CA ARG A 204 -15.50 -6.25 10.28
C ARG A 204 -14.81 -7.14 9.23
N LEU A 205 -14.95 -6.75 7.97
CA LEU A 205 -14.41 -7.50 6.83
C LEU A 205 -12.88 -7.58 6.93
N ARG A 206 -12.32 -8.78 6.85
CA ARG A 206 -10.87 -9.01 6.90
C ARG A 206 -10.21 -8.59 5.59
N HIS A 207 -8.98 -8.08 5.69
CA HIS A 207 -8.18 -7.62 4.56
C HIS A 207 -8.14 -8.60 3.37
N GLN A 208 -7.87 -9.89 3.62
CA GLN A 208 -7.81 -10.90 2.56
C GLN A 208 -9.13 -11.07 1.82
N ARG A 209 -10.27 -10.98 2.53
CA ARG A 209 -11.60 -11.07 1.90
C ARG A 209 -11.87 -9.86 1.02
N ALA A 210 -11.51 -8.66 1.48
CA ALA A 210 -11.64 -7.44 0.68
C ALA A 210 -10.73 -7.47 -0.58
N VAL A 211 -9.51 -7.98 -0.47
CA VAL A 211 -8.65 -8.25 -1.64
C VAL A 211 -9.34 -9.21 -2.60
N GLY A 212 -9.93 -10.30 -2.09
CA GLY A 212 -10.67 -11.27 -2.90
C GLY A 212 -11.86 -10.65 -3.65
N ILE A 213 -12.61 -9.72 -3.00
CA ILE A 213 -13.69 -8.98 -3.64
C ILE A 213 -13.17 -8.18 -4.84
N VAL A 214 -12.14 -7.34 -4.65
CA VAL A 214 -11.53 -6.54 -5.72
C VAL A 214 -11.02 -7.42 -6.85
N SER A 215 -10.32 -8.52 -6.51
CA SER A 215 -9.78 -9.45 -7.51
C SER A 215 -10.88 -10.17 -8.29
N SER A 216 -12.02 -10.49 -7.66
CA SER A 216 -13.14 -11.12 -8.37
C SER A 216 -13.80 -10.20 -9.39
N VAL A 217 -13.98 -8.92 -9.07
CA VAL A 217 -14.44 -7.91 -10.03
C VAL A 217 -13.46 -7.78 -11.19
N ALA A 218 -12.18 -7.67 -10.87
CA ALA A 218 -11.11 -7.52 -11.85
C ALA A 218 -11.02 -8.72 -12.82
N LEU A 219 -11.19 -9.94 -12.29
CA LEU A 219 -11.22 -11.16 -13.11
C LEU A 219 -12.37 -11.15 -14.09
N ARG A 220 -13.57 -10.71 -13.70
CA ARG A 220 -14.77 -10.67 -14.53
C ARG A 220 -14.66 -9.70 -15.71
N ILE A 221 -13.88 -8.64 -15.55
CA ILE A 221 -13.59 -7.69 -16.65
C ILE A 221 -12.31 -8.03 -17.43
N GLY A 222 -11.70 -9.20 -17.19
CA GLY A 222 -10.51 -9.67 -17.91
C GLY A 222 -9.18 -9.03 -17.50
N VAL A 223 -9.08 -8.42 -16.31
CA VAL A 223 -7.83 -7.79 -15.79
C VAL A 223 -7.41 -8.36 -14.42
N PRO A 224 -7.07 -9.65 -14.34
CA PRO A 224 -6.91 -10.37 -13.07
C PRO A 224 -5.77 -9.84 -12.17
N SER A 225 -4.86 -9.03 -12.71
CA SER A 225 -3.72 -8.47 -11.97
C SER A 225 -4.07 -7.26 -11.09
N ILE A 226 -5.34 -6.83 -11.08
CA ILE A 226 -5.77 -5.67 -10.29
C ILE A 226 -5.98 -6.05 -8.82
N SER A 227 -5.43 -5.23 -7.96
CA SER A 227 -5.50 -5.31 -6.51
C SER A 227 -6.04 -3.98 -5.93
N PRO A 228 -6.38 -3.91 -4.65
CA PRO A 228 -6.73 -2.62 -4.02
C PRO A 228 -5.66 -1.54 -4.19
N HIS A 229 -4.38 -1.93 -4.19
CA HIS A 229 -3.28 -0.99 -4.44
C HIS A 229 -3.23 -0.51 -5.90
N SER A 230 -3.63 -1.37 -6.84
CA SER A 230 -3.80 -1.00 -8.24
C SER A 230 -4.92 0.03 -8.43
N LEU A 231 -6.04 -0.07 -7.67
CA LEU A 231 -7.11 0.93 -7.70
C LEU A 231 -6.60 2.31 -7.23
N ARG A 232 -5.76 2.35 -6.22
CA ARG A 232 -5.13 3.60 -5.77
C ARG A 232 -4.18 4.19 -6.83
N ARG A 233 -3.42 3.36 -7.56
CA ARG A 233 -2.63 3.82 -8.72
C ARG A 233 -3.54 4.37 -9.81
N THR A 234 -4.62 3.65 -10.11
CA THR A 234 -5.64 4.10 -11.07
C THR A 234 -6.19 5.46 -10.69
N PHE A 235 -6.56 5.66 -9.41
CA PHE A 235 -7.01 6.95 -8.91
C PHE A 235 -5.98 8.06 -9.18
N CYS A 236 -4.72 7.87 -8.81
CA CYS A 236 -3.68 8.88 -9.01
C CYS A 236 -3.45 9.19 -10.49
N THR A 237 -3.35 8.15 -11.33
CA THR A 237 -3.08 8.27 -12.76
C THR A 237 -4.24 8.94 -13.48
N LEU A 238 -5.46 8.41 -13.33
CA LEU A 238 -6.61 8.95 -14.03
C LEU A 238 -7.05 10.34 -13.53
N SER A 239 -6.82 10.67 -12.25
CA SER A 239 -7.05 12.02 -11.75
C SER A 239 -6.11 13.04 -12.39
N ARG A 240 -4.83 12.71 -12.57
CA ARG A 240 -3.89 13.56 -13.31
C ARG A 240 -4.26 13.68 -14.79
N ASP A 241 -4.66 12.57 -15.43
CA ASP A 241 -5.13 12.57 -16.82
C ASP A 241 -6.38 13.44 -16.99
N ALA A 242 -7.23 13.51 -15.97
CA ALA A 242 -8.39 14.40 -15.91
C ALA A 242 -8.04 15.87 -15.58
N GLY A 243 -6.76 16.21 -15.37
CA GLY A 243 -6.32 17.56 -15.06
C GLY A 243 -6.55 18.00 -13.60
N VAL A 244 -6.82 17.08 -12.68
CA VAL A 244 -6.98 17.42 -11.26
C VAL A 244 -5.62 17.87 -10.69
N PRO A 245 -5.56 19.00 -9.97
CA PRO A 245 -4.32 19.48 -9.36
C PRO A 245 -3.70 18.46 -8.40
N ASP A 246 -2.38 18.28 -8.45
CA ASP A 246 -1.63 17.34 -7.62
C ASP A 246 -1.94 17.48 -6.12
N ARG A 247 -2.08 18.72 -5.61
CA ARG A 247 -2.44 18.99 -4.21
C ARG A 247 -3.77 18.35 -3.80
N ASP A 248 -4.75 18.35 -4.70
CA ASP A 248 -6.09 17.85 -4.43
C ASP A 248 -6.10 16.30 -4.48
N ILE A 249 -5.33 15.72 -5.43
CA ILE A 249 -5.11 14.26 -5.49
C ILE A 249 -4.38 13.79 -4.23
N MET A 250 -3.35 14.50 -3.81
CA MET A 250 -2.59 14.19 -2.60
C MET A 250 -3.47 14.28 -1.35
N ALA A 251 -4.28 15.32 -1.24
CA ALA A 251 -5.20 15.50 -0.13
C ALA A 251 -6.21 14.36 -0.05
N ALA A 252 -6.90 14.04 -1.14
CA ALA A 252 -7.88 12.93 -1.16
C ALA A 252 -7.22 11.58 -0.86
N GLY A 253 -6.13 11.25 -1.57
CA GLY A 253 -5.41 9.99 -1.42
C GLY A 253 -4.61 9.86 -0.12
N GLY A 254 -4.40 10.93 0.66
CA GLY A 254 -3.51 10.92 1.84
C GLY A 254 -2.08 10.60 1.45
N LEU A 255 -1.55 11.34 0.48
CA LEU A 255 -0.16 11.27 0.02
C LEU A 255 0.64 12.39 0.67
N ASN A 256 1.73 12.06 1.34
CA ASN A 256 2.48 13.02 2.15
C ASN A 256 3.58 13.75 1.35
N SER A 257 3.80 13.36 0.08
CA SER A 257 4.78 14.03 -0.75
C SER A 257 4.45 13.90 -2.26
N PRO A 258 4.90 14.87 -3.08
CA PRO A 258 4.81 14.79 -4.53
C PRO A 258 5.49 13.54 -5.10
N GLN A 259 6.62 13.12 -4.51
CA GLN A 259 7.35 11.91 -4.92
C GLN A 259 6.51 10.65 -4.75
N MET A 260 5.63 10.59 -3.73
CA MET A 260 4.69 9.49 -3.58
C MET A 260 3.62 9.51 -4.67
N LEU A 261 3.13 10.68 -5.06
CA LEU A 261 2.19 10.80 -6.17
C LEU A 261 2.86 10.39 -7.49
N ASP A 262 4.09 10.86 -7.74
CA ASP A 262 4.88 10.46 -8.91
C ASP A 262 5.14 8.95 -8.97
N TYR A 263 5.35 8.32 -7.82
CA TYR A 263 5.49 6.86 -7.72
C TYR A 263 4.21 6.11 -8.13
N TYR A 264 3.04 6.67 -7.84
CA TYR A 264 1.75 6.08 -8.20
C TYR A 264 1.30 6.42 -9.62
N ASP A 265 1.78 7.51 -10.20
CA ASP A 265 1.40 7.94 -11.54
C ASP A 265 2.09 7.08 -12.61
N MET A 266 1.30 6.27 -13.27
CA MET A 266 1.76 5.36 -14.32
C MET A 266 1.81 6.02 -15.70
N SER A 267 1.21 7.19 -15.90
CA SER A 267 1.17 7.90 -17.18
C SER A 267 2.52 8.54 -17.55
N ARG A 268 3.39 8.80 -16.55
CA ARG A 268 4.70 9.47 -16.74
C ARG A 268 5.78 8.61 -17.40
N ARG A 269 5.45 7.43 -17.90
CA ARG A 269 6.43 6.57 -18.61
C ARG A 269 6.80 7.07 -20.03
N GLY A 270 6.43 8.30 -20.40
CA GLY A 270 6.73 8.87 -21.72
C GLY A 270 5.93 8.27 -22.89
N LEU A 271 5.04 7.32 -22.59
CA LEU A 271 4.22 6.65 -23.62
C LEU A 271 2.89 7.40 -23.91
N ASN A 272 2.55 8.42 -23.13
CA ASN A 272 1.33 9.21 -23.33
C ASN A 272 1.43 10.25 -24.45
N GLY A 273 2.63 10.48 -25.02
CA GLY A 273 2.85 11.39 -26.15
C GLY A 273 2.63 12.88 -25.85
N LYS A 274 1.99 13.22 -24.72
CA LYS A 274 1.52 14.60 -24.43
C LYS A 274 2.58 15.69 -24.56
N ALA A 275 3.85 15.39 -24.23
CA ALA A 275 4.91 16.37 -24.37
C ALA A 275 5.28 16.64 -25.85
N GLY A 276 5.34 15.59 -26.66
CA GLY A 276 5.57 15.69 -28.09
C GLY A 276 4.40 16.35 -28.83
N ASP A 277 3.17 15.90 -28.51
CA ASP A 277 1.94 16.46 -29.09
C ASP A 277 1.80 17.95 -28.74
N GLY A 278 2.01 18.32 -27.47
CA GLY A 278 1.96 19.73 -27.05
C GLY A 278 3.04 20.60 -27.69
N LEU A 279 4.25 20.05 -27.91
CA LEU A 279 5.29 20.76 -28.64
C LEU A 279 4.94 20.88 -30.13
N GLN A 280 4.42 19.84 -30.75
CA GLN A 280 3.97 19.86 -32.14
C GLN A 280 2.86 20.93 -32.34
N ASP A 281 1.88 20.96 -31.45
CA ASP A 281 0.79 21.96 -31.47
C ASP A 281 1.32 23.38 -31.31
N TYR A 282 2.34 23.58 -30.48
CA TYR A 282 2.97 24.89 -30.29
C TYR A 282 3.74 25.33 -31.54
N LEU A 283 4.49 24.41 -32.16
CA LEU A 283 5.28 24.71 -33.38
C LEU A 283 4.40 24.85 -34.62
N GLY A 284 3.21 24.28 -34.63
CA GLY A 284 2.23 24.38 -35.75
C GLY A 284 1.31 25.59 -35.68
N LYS A 285 1.39 26.43 -34.64
CA LYS A 285 0.67 27.70 -34.58
C LYS A 285 1.54 28.74 -35.33
N GLU A 286 1.14 29.03 -36.57
CA GLU A 286 1.57 30.26 -37.26
C GLU A 286 0.92 31.45 -36.55
N ASP A 287 1.72 32.49 -36.23
CA ASP A 287 1.27 33.78 -35.66
C ASP A 287 0.32 34.54 -36.62
#